data_a6a4e29717a04d7e83a2ead8a95a273b
#
_entry.id   a6a4e29717a04d7e83a2ead8a95a273b
#
_cell.length_a   1.000
_cell.length_b   1.000
_cell.length_c   1.000
_cell.angle_alpha   90.00
_cell.angle_beta   90.00
_cell.angle_gamma   90.00
#
_symmetry.space_group_name_H-M   'P 1'
#
loop_
_entity.id
_entity.type
_entity.pdbx_description
1 polymer ?
#
loop_
_entity_poly.entity_id
_entity_poly.type
_entity_poly.pdbx_seq_one_letter_code
_entity_poly.pdbx_strand_id
1 'polypeptide(L)'
;QIGAVTALNLRNIGARAGSSAVAVVGIAGVVIVFVAVLSIAAGFRAVLTDAGSPETALVMRAGSDSEMTSGLSLDQTRIIADAPGVRRQNGAALASAELFVIINIPKRTTGTDANVPLRGVQEAAFGVRENVQIVEGRTFEWGRNEIIAGRSAAGQFAGLEVGTEMRWGDNTWTVVGIFEAD
;
A
#
# COMPACT_ATOMS: atom_id res chain seq x y z
N GLN A 1 -37.34 21.77 -46.85
CA GLN A 1 -37.87 20.47 -46.38
C GLN A 1 -37.24 19.96 -45.07
N ILE A 2 -35.93 20.10 -44.85
CA ILE A 2 -35.23 19.63 -43.65
C ILE A 2 -35.74 20.34 -42.39
N GLY A 3 -35.94 21.68 -42.41
CA GLY A 3 -36.46 22.46 -41.29
C GLY A 3 -37.87 22.07 -40.83
N ALA A 4 -38.74 21.71 -41.75
CA ALA A 4 -40.10 21.26 -41.45
C ALA A 4 -40.14 19.88 -40.79
N VAL A 5 -39.27 18.97 -41.22
CA VAL A 5 -39.13 17.63 -40.62
C VAL A 5 -38.53 17.72 -39.21
N THR A 6 -37.58 18.60 -39.02
CA THR A 6 -36.96 18.83 -37.69
C THR A 6 -37.98 19.43 -36.69
N ALA A 7 -38.81 20.41 -37.15
CA ALA A 7 -39.84 21.01 -36.30
C ALA A 7 -40.96 20.00 -35.94
N LEU A 8 -41.34 19.12 -36.85
CA LEU A 8 -42.30 18.03 -36.61
C LEU A 8 -41.77 16.99 -35.62
N ASN A 9 -40.50 16.64 -35.74
CA ASN A 9 -39.85 15.70 -34.79
C ASN A 9 -39.74 16.30 -33.37
N LEU A 10 -39.39 17.57 -33.24
CA LEU A 10 -39.36 18.27 -31.96
C LEU A 10 -40.74 18.36 -31.30
N ARG A 11 -41.78 18.59 -32.09
CA ARG A 11 -43.18 18.68 -31.60
C ARG A 11 -43.73 17.32 -31.13
N ASN A 12 -43.22 16.23 -31.67
CA ASN A 12 -43.63 14.86 -31.33
C ASN A 12 -42.88 14.30 -30.11
N ILE A 13 -41.85 14.99 -29.60
CA ILE A 13 -41.12 14.59 -28.39
C ILE A 13 -42.07 14.53 -27.16
N GLY A 14 -42.98 15.50 -27.04
CA GLY A 14 -43.95 15.51 -25.94
C GLY A 14 -44.92 14.32 -25.96
N ALA A 15 -45.34 13.87 -27.15
CA ALA A 15 -46.24 12.73 -27.29
C ALA A 15 -45.54 11.38 -27.03
N ARG A 16 -44.23 11.33 -27.12
CA ARG A 16 -43.40 10.13 -26.87
C ARG A 16 -42.55 10.25 -25.59
N ALA A 17 -42.88 11.19 -24.72
CA ALA A 17 -42.11 11.47 -23.52
C ALA A 17 -41.84 10.21 -22.68
N GLY A 18 -42.83 9.32 -22.54
CA GLY A 18 -42.67 8.09 -21.77
C GLY A 18 -41.64 7.12 -22.38
N SER A 19 -41.72 6.86 -23.71
CA SER A 19 -40.75 5.97 -24.35
C SER A 19 -39.36 6.57 -24.44
N SER A 20 -39.27 7.89 -24.65
CA SER A 20 -37.98 8.60 -24.62
C SER A 20 -37.35 8.61 -23.23
N ALA A 21 -38.13 8.77 -22.17
CA ALA A 21 -37.65 8.69 -20.81
C ALA A 21 -37.08 7.30 -20.48
N VAL A 22 -37.76 6.23 -20.86
CA VAL A 22 -37.26 4.85 -20.66
C VAL A 22 -35.95 4.62 -21.41
N ALA A 23 -35.84 5.11 -22.65
CA ALA A 23 -34.58 5.00 -23.40
C ALA A 23 -33.44 5.77 -22.75
N VAL A 24 -33.69 7.00 -22.29
CA VAL A 24 -32.70 7.82 -21.57
C VAL A 24 -32.26 7.15 -20.27
N VAL A 25 -33.20 6.66 -19.46
CA VAL A 25 -32.90 5.95 -18.21
C VAL A 25 -32.10 4.66 -18.46
N GLY A 26 -32.50 3.91 -19.52
CA GLY A 26 -31.77 2.70 -19.91
C GLY A 26 -30.31 2.99 -20.32
N ILE A 27 -30.13 3.98 -21.19
CA ILE A 27 -28.77 4.40 -21.61
C ILE A 27 -27.98 4.95 -20.43
N ALA A 28 -28.58 5.80 -19.59
CA ALA A 28 -27.93 6.35 -18.41
C ALA A 28 -27.50 5.23 -17.45
N GLY A 29 -28.33 4.22 -17.23
CA GLY A 29 -28.01 3.05 -16.41
C GLY A 29 -26.77 2.29 -16.94
N VAL A 30 -26.73 2.03 -18.25
CA VAL A 30 -25.57 1.37 -18.86
C VAL A 30 -24.31 2.21 -18.74
N VAL A 31 -24.41 3.52 -18.98
CA VAL A 31 -23.26 4.44 -18.86
C VAL A 31 -22.76 4.50 -17.43
N ILE A 32 -23.65 4.58 -16.42
CA ILE A 32 -23.27 4.59 -15.00
C ILE A 32 -22.50 3.32 -14.64
N VAL A 33 -23.02 2.15 -15.03
CA VAL A 33 -22.34 0.87 -14.76
C VAL A 33 -20.97 0.83 -15.43
N PHE A 34 -20.88 1.26 -16.67
CA PHE A 34 -19.63 1.28 -17.43
C PHE A 34 -18.59 2.22 -16.80
N VAL A 35 -19.00 3.43 -16.40
CA VAL A 35 -18.15 4.39 -15.71
C VAL A 35 -17.71 3.85 -14.35
N ALA A 36 -18.60 3.21 -13.59
CA ALA A 36 -18.26 2.62 -12.30
C ALA A 36 -17.18 1.53 -12.44
N VAL A 37 -17.32 0.62 -13.40
CA VAL A 37 -16.34 -0.44 -13.66
C VAL A 37 -14.98 0.14 -14.09
N LEU A 38 -15.00 1.13 -14.99
CA LEU A 38 -13.75 1.79 -15.43
C LEU A 38 -13.08 2.56 -14.28
N SER A 39 -13.85 3.19 -13.39
CA SER A 39 -13.33 3.92 -12.23
C SER A 39 -12.67 2.97 -11.23
N ILE A 40 -13.27 1.80 -10.98
CA ILE A 40 -12.66 0.75 -10.14
C ILE A 40 -11.34 0.28 -10.76
N ALA A 41 -11.33 -0.01 -12.07
CA ALA A 41 -10.12 -0.46 -12.76
C ALA A 41 -9.01 0.62 -12.75
N ALA A 42 -9.38 1.89 -12.95
CA ALA A 42 -8.45 3.01 -12.89
C ALA A 42 -7.90 3.23 -11.47
N GLY A 43 -8.76 3.16 -10.45
CA GLY A 43 -8.36 3.26 -9.04
C GLY A 43 -7.42 2.14 -8.63
N PHE A 44 -7.71 0.91 -9.02
CA PHE A 44 -6.84 -0.24 -8.76
C PHE A 44 -5.47 -0.10 -9.43
N ARG A 45 -5.47 0.39 -10.69
CA ARG A 45 -4.22 0.64 -11.42
C ARG A 45 -3.39 1.75 -10.78
N ALA A 46 -4.02 2.83 -10.30
CA ALA A 46 -3.34 3.90 -9.59
C ALA A 46 -2.66 3.37 -8.32
N VAL A 47 -3.39 2.63 -7.48
CA VAL A 47 -2.83 2.02 -6.26
C VAL A 47 -1.63 1.13 -6.57
N LEU A 48 -1.69 0.31 -7.63
CA LEU A 48 -0.56 -0.57 -8.00
C LEU A 48 0.65 0.21 -8.54
N THR A 49 0.43 1.37 -9.17
CA THR A 49 1.52 2.18 -9.74
C THR A 49 2.17 3.06 -8.66
N ASP A 50 1.37 3.57 -7.73
CA ASP A 50 1.84 4.44 -6.65
C ASP A 50 2.47 3.65 -5.48
N ALA A 51 2.19 2.33 -5.39
CA ALA A 51 2.73 1.46 -4.34
C ALA A 51 4.22 1.14 -4.47
N GLY A 52 4.91 1.58 -5.54
CA GLY A 52 6.33 1.29 -5.77
C GLY A 52 7.06 2.41 -6.51
N SER A 53 8.33 2.56 -6.21
CA SER A 53 9.22 3.41 -7.00
C SER A 53 9.82 2.59 -8.16
N PRO A 54 9.90 3.13 -9.39
CA PRO A 54 10.57 2.45 -10.50
C PRO A 54 12.07 2.26 -10.28
N GLU A 55 12.64 2.93 -9.28
CA GLU A 55 14.05 2.86 -8.90
C GLU A 55 14.33 1.84 -7.79
N THR A 56 13.29 1.24 -7.19
CA THR A 56 13.43 0.23 -6.14
C THR A 56 12.95 -1.12 -6.62
N ALA A 57 13.65 -2.18 -6.22
CA ALA A 57 13.30 -3.55 -6.53
C ALA A 57 13.28 -4.41 -5.27
N LEU A 58 12.28 -5.25 -5.15
CA LEU A 58 12.23 -6.31 -4.18
C LEU A 58 12.86 -7.57 -4.78
N VAL A 59 13.97 -8.02 -4.18
CA VAL A 59 14.66 -9.22 -4.63
C VAL A 59 14.26 -10.40 -3.75
N MET A 60 13.67 -11.42 -4.36
CA MET A 60 13.23 -12.64 -3.69
C MET A 60 13.95 -13.86 -4.26
N ARG A 61 13.93 -14.96 -3.51
CA ARG A 61 14.44 -16.24 -4.00
C ARG A 61 13.63 -16.69 -5.22
N ALA A 62 14.29 -17.23 -6.21
CA ALA A 62 13.64 -17.78 -7.40
C ALA A 62 12.61 -18.85 -7.01
N GLY A 63 11.39 -18.74 -7.54
CA GLY A 63 10.27 -19.62 -7.22
C GLY A 63 9.46 -19.24 -5.98
N SER A 64 9.83 -18.18 -5.27
CA SER A 64 8.98 -17.62 -4.19
C SER A 64 7.90 -16.73 -4.79
N ASP A 65 6.68 -16.90 -4.31
CA ASP A 65 5.50 -16.11 -4.69
C ASP A 65 5.20 -14.97 -3.70
N SER A 66 5.89 -14.96 -2.57
CA SER A 66 5.73 -13.94 -1.53
C SER A 66 7.03 -13.74 -0.72
N GLU A 67 7.14 -12.62 -0.03
CA GLU A 67 8.25 -12.34 0.88
C GLU A 67 8.36 -13.39 2.00
N MET A 68 7.24 -13.89 2.50
CA MET A 68 7.20 -14.90 3.57
C MET A 68 7.81 -16.24 3.18
N THR A 69 7.74 -16.58 1.89
CA THR A 69 8.29 -17.85 1.36
C THR A 69 9.70 -17.68 0.80
N SER A 70 10.20 -16.44 0.76
CA SER A 70 11.52 -16.11 0.23
C SER A 70 12.58 -16.16 1.32
N GLY A 71 13.47 -17.16 1.29
CA GLY A 71 14.63 -17.24 2.16
C GLY A 71 15.92 -16.97 1.36
N LEU A 72 16.64 -15.91 1.71
CA LEU A 72 17.98 -15.60 1.21
C LEU A 72 19.00 -15.72 2.34
N SER A 73 20.13 -16.34 2.09
CA SER A 73 21.25 -16.34 3.06
C SER A 73 21.95 -14.98 3.12
N LEU A 74 22.64 -14.69 4.21
CA LEU A 74 23.42 -13.45 4.35
C LEU A 74 24.45 -13.27 3.23
N ASP A 75 25.07 -14.36 2.76
CA ASP A 75 26.02 -14.26 1.65
C ASP A 75 25.33 -13.91 0.33
N GLN A 76 24.15 -14.45 0.08
CA GLN A 76 23.34 -14.07 -1.09
C GLN A 76 22.92 -12.59 -1.01
N THR A 77 22.52 -12.08 0.15
CA THR A 77 22.15 -10.67 0.30
C THR A 77 23.35 -9.74 0.07
N ARG A 78 24.56 -10.14 0.46
CA ARG A 78 25.80 -9.39 0.17
C ARG A 78 26.12 -9.36 -1.33
N ILE A 79 26.01 -10.50 -2.00
CA ILE A 79 26.22 -10.59 -3.46
C ILE A 79 25.23 -9.68 -4.19
N ILE A 80 23.96 -9.65 -3.77
CA ILE A 80 22.93 -8.79 -4.34
C ILE A 80 23.27 -7.31 -4.10
N ALA A 81 23.69 -6.95 -2.90
CA ALA A 81 24.07 -5.58 -2.56
C ALA A 81 25.28 -5.08 -3.38
N ASP A 82 26.21 -5.97 -3.76
CA ASP A 82 27.36 -5.65 -4.57
C ASP A 82 27.14 -5.77 -6.08
N ALA A 83 25.93 -6.13 -6.50
CA ALA A 83 25.61 -6.31 -7.92
C ALA A 83 25.71 -4.98 -8.69
N PRO A 84 26.12 -5.03 -9.98
CA PRO A 84 26.10 -3.87 -10.86
C PRO A 84 24.68 -3.30 -10.98
N GLY A 85 24.55 -1.96 -10.87
CA GLY A 85 23.27 -1.26 -10.93
C GLY A 85 22.64 -0.95 -9.57
N VAL A 86 23.11 -1.53 -8.48
CA VAL A 86 22.71 -1.13 -7.13
C VAL A 86 23.30 0.26 -6.83
N ARG A 87 22.40 1.19 -6.50
CA ARG A 87 22.78 2.57 -6.13
C ARG A 87 23.63 2.53 -4.85
N ARG A 88 24.64 3.41 -4.79
CA ARG A 88 25.48 3.57 -3.60
C ARG A 88 25.35 5.00 -3.07
N GLN A 89 25.31 5.12 -1.75
CA GLN A 89 25.32 6.38 -1.05
C GLN A 89 26.47 6.37 -0.03
N ASN A 90 27.34 7.36 -0.09
CA ASN A 90 28.54 7.44 0.77
C ASN A 90 29.43 6.15 0.73
N GLY A 91 29.48 5.48 -0.42
CA GLY A 91 30.22 4.23 -0.58
C GLY A 91 29.48 2.95 -0.16
N ALA A 92 28.39 3.06 0.57
CA ALA A 92 27.53 1.92 0.98
C ALA A 92 26.44 1.65 -0.06
N ALA A 93 26.13 0.38 -0.30
CA ALA A 93 25.05 -0.01 -1.18
C ALA A 93 23.68 0.39 -0.58
N LEU A 94 22.80 0.97 -1.37
CA LEU A 94 21.39 1.18 -1.00
C LEU A 94 20.62 -0.13 -1.20
N ALA A 95 20.91 -1.08 -0.34
CA ALA A 95 20.26 -2.39 -0.28
C ALA A 95 20.03 -2.77 1.18
N SER A 96 18.81 -3.16 1.51
CA SER A 96 18.44 -3.60 2.85
C SER A 96 18.05 -5.07 2.81
N ALA A 97 18.78 -5.91 3.54
CA ALA A 97 18.36 -7.28 3.79
C ALA A 97 17.33 -7.25 4.94
N GLU A 98 16.13 -7.72 4.66
CA GLU A 98 14.99 -7.54 5.55
C GLU A 98 14.41 -8.88 5.98
N LEU A 99 13.95 -8.92 7.22
CA LEU A 99 13.20 -10.05 7.77
C LEU A 99 11.71 -9.68 7.80
N PHE A 100 10.90 -10.41 7.05
CA PHE A 100 9.45 -10.24 7.06
C PHE A 100 8.80 -11.34 7.92
N VAL A 101 8.04 -10.93 8.93
CA VAL A 101 7.31 -11.84 9.83
C VAL A 101 5.90 -11.34 10.06
N ILE A 102 5.00 -12.24 10.41
CA ILE A 102 3.64 -11.90 10.83
C ILE A 102 3.54 -12.06 12.34
N ILE A 103 3.02 -11.04 12.98
CA ILE A 103 2.72 -11.02 14.42
C ILE A 103 1.23 -10.86 14.63
N ASN A 104 0.73 -11.30 15.79
CA ASN A 104 -0.67 -11.12 16.17
C ASN A 104 -0.79 -9.92 17.10
N ILE A 105 -1.67 -8.99 16.75
CA ILE A 105 -1.98 -7.81 17.54
C ILE A 105 -3.50 -7.64 17.62
N PRO A 106 -4.08 -7.36 18.81
CA PRO A 106 -5.53 -7.18 18.94
C PRO A 106 -5.99 -5.89 18.27
N LYS A 107 -7.11 -5.98 17.57
CA LYS A 107 -7.80 -4.81 17.01
C LYS A 107 -8.40 -3.96 18.12
N ARG A 108 -8.27 -2.64 18.05
CA ARG A 108 -8.85 -1.71 19.04
C ARG A 108 -10.37 -1.83 19.15
N THR A 109 -11.05 -2.08 18.03
CA THR A 109 -12.51 -2.07 17.97
C THR A 109 -13.16 -3.33 18.51
N THR A 110 -12.53 -4.49 18.34
CA THR A 110 -13.13 -5.80 18.67
C THR A 110 -12.35 -6.58 19.71
N GLY A 111 -11.10 -6.19 19.99
CA GLY A 111 -10.19 -6.97 20.85
C GLY A 111 -9.75 -8.31 20.24
N THR A 112 -10.16 -8.63 19.01
CA THR A 112 -9.77 -9.87 18.35
C THR A 112 -8.39 -9.72 17.72
N ASP A 113 -7.56 -10.75 17.83
CA ASP A 113 -6.24 -10.78 17.19
C ASP A 113 -6.35 -10.73 15.68
N ALA A 114 -5.42 -10.02 15.07
CA ALA A 114 -5.24 -9.95 13.63
C ALA A 114 -3.77 -10.06 13.27
N ASN A 115 -3.52 -10.63 12.10
CA ASN A 115 -2.20 -10.76 11.54
C ASN A 115 -1.69 -9.40 11.05
N VAL A 116 -0.58 -8.95 11.60
CA VAL A 116 0.05 -7.68 11.24
C VAL A 116 1.48 -7.95 10.78
N PRO A 117 1.91 -7.41 9.63
CA PRO A 117 3.29 -7.56 9.18
C PRO A 117 4.25 -6.75 10.06
N LEU A 118 5.33 -7.39 10.47
CA LEU A 118 6.48 -6.77 11.12
C LEU A 118 7.71 -6.99 10.25
N ARG A 119 8.48 -5.95 10.06
CA ARG A 119 9.66 -5.98 9.21
C ARG A 119 10.90 -5.57 9.98
N GLY A 120 11.86 -6.49 10.09
CA GLY A 120 13.21 -6.17 10.55
C GLY A 120 14.02 -5.63 9.39
N VAL A 121 14.64 -4.47 9.55
CA VAL A 121 15.32 -3.73 8.49
C VAL A 121 16.77 -3.42 8.85
N GLN A 122 17.60 -3.13 7.85
CA GLN A 122 18.94 -2.58 8.01
C GLN A 122 18.93 -1.05 7.84
N GLU A 123 20.01 -0.38 8.23
CA GLU A 123 20.15 1.08 8.16
C GLU A 123 19.86 1.65 6.76
N ALA A 124 20.28 0.93 5.71
CA ALA A 124 20.02 1.32 4.33
C ALA A 124 18.52 1.39 3.97
N ALA A 125 17.63 0.78 4.75
CA ALA A 125 16.19 0.76 4.48
C ALA A 125 15.58 2.15 4.36
N PHE A 126 16.02 3.11 5.18
CA PHE A 126 15.54 4.49 5.14
C PHE A 126 16.08 5.26 3.92
N GLY A 127 17.25 4.89 3.40
CA GLY A 127 17.74 5.42 2.13
C GLY A 127 17.07 4.80 0.91
N VAL A 128 16.56 3.58 1.03
CA VAL A 128 15.78 2.91 -0.04
C VAL A 128 14.32 3.42 -0.05
N ARG A 129 13.77 3.74 1.12
CA ARG A 129 12.40 4.25 1.31
C ARG A 129 12.45 5.71 1.77
N GLU A 130 12.74 6.60 0.85
CA GLU A 130 12.93 8.05 1.13
C GLU A 130 11.65 8.74 1.64
N ASN A 131 10.48 8.13 1.44
CA ASN A 131 9.17 8.66 1.81
C ASN A 131 8.73 8.32 3.25
N VAL A 132 9.54 7.62 4.04
CA VAL A 132 9.23 7.32 5.45
C VAL A 132 9.53 8.53 6.32
N GLN A 133 8.50 9.08 6.97
CA GLN A 133 8.61 10.24 7.87
C GLN A 133 8.13 9.86 9.27
N ILE A 134 8.94 10.20 10.30
CA ILE A 134 8.50 10.04 11.69
C ILE A 134 7.60 11.22 12.05
N VAL A 135 6.38 10.90 12.45
CA VAL A 135 5.33 11.90 12.77
C VAL A 135 5.06 12.03 14.26
N GLU A 136 5.49 11.04 15.05
CA GLU A 136 5.42 11.05 16.50
C GLU A 136 6.58 10.25 17.09
N GLY A 137 7.15 10.71 18.19
CA GLY A 137 8.28 10.04 18.84
C GLY A 137 9.60 10.19 18.08
N ARG A 138 10.34 9.12 17.94
CA ARG A 138 11.63 9.06 17.27
C ARG A 138 11.79 7.77 16.45
N THR A 139 12.81 7.70 15.62
CA THR A 139 13.24 6.43 15.02
C THR A 139 13.89 5.53 16.08
N PHE A 140 13.91 4.23 15.83
CA PHE A 140 14.53 3.25 16.72
C PHE A 140 16.07 3.33 16.66
N GLU A 141 16.72 2.94 17.76
CA GLU A 141 18.17 2.77 17.83
C GLU A 141 18.56 1.37 17.36
N TRP A 142 19.59 1.32 16.52
CA TRP A 142 20.08 0.05 15.97
C TRP A 142 20.62 -0.87 17.09
N GLY A 143 20.24 -2.15 17.01
CA GLY A 143 20.64 -3.15 18.01
C GLY A 143 19.82 -3.15 19.29
N ARG A 144 18.76 -2.35 19.37
CA ARG A 144 17.78 -2.37 20.44
C ARG A 144 16.48 -3.04 20.02
N ASN A 145 15.75 -3.55 20.99
CA ASN A 145 14.39 -4.06 20.78
C ASN A 145 13.38 -2.90 20.71
N GLU A 146 13.54 -2.05 19.74
CA GLU A 146 12.68 -0.88 19.50
C GLU A 146 12.01 -1.02 18.13
N ILE A 147 10.79 -0.54 18.04
CA ILE A 147 10.02 -0.52 16.79
C ILE A 147 9.37 0.83 16.56
N ILE A 148 9.08 1.11 15.30
CA ILE A 148 8.18 2.19 14.86
C ILE A 148 6.95 1.56 14.22
N ALA A 149 5.79 2.16 14.42
CA ALA A 149 4.54 1.68 13.87
C ALA A 149 4.02 2.64 12.80
N GLY A 150 3.44 2.11 11.74
CA GLY A 150 2.74 2.94 10.77
C GLY A 150 1.49 3.59 11.38
N ARG A 151 1.19 4.85 11.05
CA ARG A 151 0.03 5.59 11.60
C ARG A 151 -1.28 4.82 11.44
N SER A 152 -1.52 4.24 10.27
CA SER A 152 -2.72 3.44 10.03
C SER A 152 -2.79 2.20 10.93
N ALA A 153 -1.68 1.53 11.18
CA ALA A 153 -1.60 0.39 12.08
C ALA A 153 -1.84 0.82 13.53
N ALA A 154 -1.20 1.90 13.99
CA ALA A 154 -1.40 2.44 15.33
C ALA A 154 -2.84 2.87 15.59
N GLY A 155 -3.57 3.33 14.55
CA GLY A 155 -5.00 3.64 14.65
C GLY A 155 -5.91 2.41 14.76
N GLN A 156 -5.51 1.29 14.17
CA GLN A 156 -6.34 0.08 14.08
C GLN A 156 -6.07 -0.94 15.19
N PHE A 157 -4.81 -1.03 15.66
CA PHE A 157 -4.37 -2.07 16.59
C PHE A 157 -3.98 -1.49 17.93
N ALA A 158 -4.24 -2.23 19.01
CA ALA A 158 -3.89 -1.84 20.37
C ALA A 158 -2.40 -2.11 20.66
N GLY A 159 -1.81 -1.30 21.54
CA GLY A 159 -0.44 -1.49 21.98
C GLY A 159 0.63 -0.91 21.05
N LEU A 160 0.24 -0.20 20.00
CA LEU A 160 1.18 0.47 19.07
C LEU A 160 1.35 1.97 19.38
N GLU A 161 1.00 2.43 20.58
CA GLU A 161 1.27 3.78 21.06
C GLU A 161 2.73 3.95 21.46
N VAL A 162 3.27 5.15 21.23
CA VAL A 162 4.65 5.47 21.65
C VAL A 162 4.83 5.27 23.16
N GLY A 163 5.87 4.55 23.54
CA GLY A 163 6.17 4.18 24.92
C GLY A 163 5.57 2.86 25.38
N THR A 164 4.74 2.20 24.56
CA THR A 164 4.16 0.90 24.91
C THR A 164 5.19 -0.22 24.70
N GLU A 165 5.20 -1.17 25.62
CA GLU A 165 6.00 -2.39 25.51
C GLU A 165 5.12 -3.56 25.06
N MET A 166 5.61 -4.30 24.09
CA MET A 166 4.97 -5.50 23.53
C MET A 166 5.91 -6.68 23.59
N ARG A 167 5.39 -7.85 23.94
CA ARG A 167 6.19 -9.07 23.97
C ARG A 167 5.87 -9.97 22.80
N TRP A 168 6.90 -10.27 21.99
CA TRP A 168 6.83 -11.24 20.92
C TRP A 168 7.98 -12.24 21.04
N GLY A 169 7.64 -13.51 21.16
CA GLY A 169 8.62 -14.56 21.49
C GLY A 169 9.23 -14.32 22.86
N ASP A 170 10.54 -14.38 22.92
CA ASP A 170 11.31 -14.18 24.16
C ASP A 170 11.74 -12.72 24.42
N ASN A 171 11.42 -11.82 23.50
CA ASN A 171 11.85 -10.43 23.57
C ASN A 171 10.69 -9.49 23.87
N THR A 172 10.98 -8.46 24.67
CA THR A 172 10.13 -7.29 24.84
C THR A 172 10.58 -6.19 23.90
N TRP A 173 9.65 -5.58 23.19
CA TRP A 173 9.86 -4.54 22.20
C TRP A 173 9.15 -3.27 22.62
N THR A 174 9.81 -2.13 22.50
CA THR A 174 9.24 -0.82 22.83
C THR A 174 8.86 -0.08 21.54
N VAL A 175 7.65 0.41 21.47
CA VAL A 175 7.22 1.33 20.40
C VAL A 175 7.81 2.71 20.69
N VAL A 176 8.71 3.21 19.85
CA VAL A 176 9.41 4.48 20.07
C VAL A 176 8.99 5.58 19.12
N GLY A 177 8.23 5.24 18.08
CA GLY A 177 7.73 6.24 17.14
C GLY A 177 6.63 5.73 16.23
N ILE A 178 5.94 6.69 15.62
CA ILE A 178 4.94 6.48 14.58
C ILE A 178 5.45 7.10 13.30
N PHE A 179 5.31 6.39 12.19
CA PHE A 179 5.70 6.88 10.87
C PHE A 179 4.53 6.93 9.88
N GLU A 180 4.67 7.77 8.90
CA GLU A 180 3.90 7.78 7.64
C GLU A 180 4.83 7.49 6.47
N ALA A 181 4.28 6.86 5.46
CA ALA A 181 4.91 6.64 4.17
C ALA A 181 3.86 6.94 3.11
N ASP A 182 4.09 8.00 2.33
CA ASP A 182 3.26 8.43 1.19
C ASP A 182 3.69 7.72 -0.11
#